data_5c22f31af8f494dec7894e36acffc59c
#
_entry.id   5c22f31af8f494dec7894e36acffc59c
#
_cell.length_a   1.000
_cell.length_b   1.000
_cell.length_c   1.000
_cell.angle_alpha   90.00
_cell.angle_beta   90.00
_cell.angle_gamma   90.00
#
_symmetry.space_group_name_H-M   'P 1'
#
loop_
_entity.id
_entity.type
_entity.pdbx_description
1 polymer ?
#
loop_
_entity_poly.entity_id
_entity_poly.type
_entity_poly.pdbx_seq_one_letter_code
_entity_poly.pdbx_strand_id
1 'polypeptide(L)'
;IRMRRLQLFILLFAASSLLFQLPSEAFADSNSSGSVESIEEINDSTTNGPVLENNDQFGHSIANIGDLDGDGVIDLVVGASKDDNAAGNKRGTVHILFMESDGSVKSTVEINSDTTNGPTLTNDDRFGYSAENIGDLDGDGVNDLAVGAIQDDEGAGNNLGAVHIMFMNTDGSVDSTVEINDSTENGPTLSAGDEFGSSIANIGDLDGDGVNDLAVGAINNDGGQGILTNLGAVHIMFMNT
;
A
#
# COMPACT_ATOMS: atom_id res chain seq x y z
N ILE A 1 -30.59 -36.72 -94.33
CA ILE A 1 -29.62 -36.69 -93.23
C ILE A 1 -29.89 -35.42 -92.40
N ARG A 2 -30.44 -35.58 -91.19
CA ARG A 2 -30.82 -34.48 -90.28
C ARG A 2 -29.68 -34.22 -89.38
N MET A 3 -29.13 -33.00 -89.37
CA MET A 3 -28.21 -32.48 -88.35
C MET A 3 -29.03 -32.05 -87.17
N ARG A 4 -28.75 -32.63 -85.98
CA ARG A 4 -29.27 -32.15 -84.68
C ARG A 4 -28.34 -31.05 -84.14
N ARG A 5 -28.91 -29.87 -83.86
CA ARG A 5 -28.22 -28.76 -83.20
C ARG A 5 -28.07 -29.11 -81.74
N LEU A 6 -26.83 -29.10 -81.24
CA LEU A 6 -26.47 -29.22 -79.86
C LEU A 6 -26.56 -27.81 -79.25
N GLN A 7 -27.51 -27.59 -78.34
CA GLN A 7 -27.56 -26.35 -77.55
C GLN A 7 -26.64 -26.48 -76.40
N LEU A 8 -25.67 -25.59 -76.36
CA LEU A 8 -24.74 -25.42 -75.25
C LEU A 8 -25.40 -24.54 -74.18
N PHE A 9 -25.77 -25.13 -73.05
CA PHE A 9 -26.21 -24.39 -71.87
C PHE A 9 -24.97 -23.83 -71.12
N ILE A 10 -24.79 -22.55 -71.22
CA ILE A 10 -23.80 -21.83 -70.35
C ILE A 10 -24.44 -21.61 -68.99
N LEU A 11 -24.01 -22.38 -68.03
CA LEU A 11 -24.36 -22.13 -66.63
C LEU A 11 -23.49 -20.99 -66.11
N LEU A 12 -24.07 -19.80 -65.90
CA LEU A 12 -23.43 -18.69 -65.22
C LEU A 12 -23.42 -19.03 -63.74
N PHE A 13 -22.28 -19.41 -63.17
CA PHE A 13 -22.04 -19.41 -61.75
C PHE A 13 -21.79 -17.96 -61.30
N ALA A 14 -22.81 -17.36 -60.69
CA ALA A 14 -22.61 -16.13 -59.91
C ALA A 14 -21.82 -16.52 -58.67
N ALA A 15 -20.52 -16.29 -58.68
CA ALA A 15 -19.70 -16.29 -57.47
C ALA A 15 -20.09 -15.10 -56.62
N SER A 16 -20.98 -15.29 -55.65
CA SER A 16 -21.18 -14.34 -54.57
C SER A 16 -19.87 -14.35 -53.73
N SER A 17 -19.06 -13.34 -53.92
CA SER A 17 -17.96 -13.04 -53.03
C SER A 17 -18.53 -12.67 -51.65
N LEU A 18 -18.63 -13.64 -50.78
CA LEU A 18 -18.83 -13.42 -49.35
C LEU A 18 -17.55 -12.81 -48.85
N LEU A 19 -17.48 -11.48 -48.86
CA LEU A 19 -16.47 -10.75 -48.09
C LEU A 19 -16.74 -11.07 -46.61
N PHE A 20 -15.96 -11.98 -46.06
CA PHE A 20 -15.81 -12.06 -44.63
C PHE A 20 -15.14 -10.74 -44.21
N GLN A 21 -15.95 -9.76 -43.77
CA GLN A 21 -15.46 -8.68 -42.94
C GLN A 21 -15.07 -9.32 -41.63
N LEU A 22 -13.79 -9.62 -41.47
CA LEU A 22 -13.22 -9.84 -40.16
C LEU A 22 -13.44 -8.53 -39.35
N PRO A 23 -13.94 -8.62 -38.13
CA PRO A 23 -14.01 -7.42 -37.31
C PRO A 23 -12.62 -6.84 -37.21
N SER A 24 -12.51 -5.54 -37.44
CA SER A 24 -11.26 -4.74 -37.34
C SER A 24 -10.77 -4.57 -35.91
N GLU A 25 -11.17 -5.43 -35.01
CA GLU A 25 -10.84 -5.36 -33.58
C GLU A 25 -9.72 -6.30 -33.13
N ALA A 26 -8.89 -6.74 -34.04
CA ALA A 26 -7.85 -7.71 -33.70
C ALA A 26 -6.41 -7.17 -33.82
N PHE A 27 -6.22 -5.88 -33.78
CA PHE A 27 -4.89 -5.31 -33.55
C PHE A 27 -4.98 -4.28 -32.43
N ALA A 28 -5.34 -4.74 -31.24
CA ALA A 28 -4.87 -4.07 -30.06
C ALA A 28 -3.34 -4.07 -30.18
N ASP A 29 -2.77 -2.89 -30.19
CA ASP A 29 -1.34 -2.66 -30.26
C ASP A 29 -0.67 -3.39 -29.07
N SER A 30 -0.23 -4.63 -29.31
CA SER A 30 0.42 -5.47 -28.31
C SER A 30 1.82 -4.98 -27.95
N ASN A 31 2.17 -3.76 -28.30
CA ASN A 31 3.55 -3.29 -28.29
C ASN A 31 3.83 -2.13 -27.34
N SER A 32 2.94 -1.82 -26.42
CA SER A 32 3.17 -0.80 -25.40
C SER A 32 3.33 -1.40 -23.99
N SER A 33 4.33 -2.27 -23.80
CA SER A 33 4.75 -2.63 -22.45
C SER A 33 5.21 -1.35 -21.73
N GLY A 34 4.55 -1.00 -20.62
CA GLY A 34 4.85 0.21 -19.85
C GLY A 34 3.99 1.44 -20.20
N SER A 35 2.96 1.32 -21.03
CA SER A 35 1.96 2.38 -21.21
C SER A 35 0.88 2.32 -20.13
N VAL A 36 0.37 3.49 -19.74
CA VAL A 36 -0.80 3.62 -18.85
C VAL A 36 -2.05 3.54 -19.71
N GLU A 37 -2.97 2.64 -19.37
CA GLU A 37 -4.24 2.47 -20.07
C GLU A 37 -5.31 3.43 -19.52
N SER A 38 -5.41 3.55 -18.19
CA SER A 38 -6.32 4.47 -17.51
C SER A 38 -5.72 4.94 -16.20
N ILE A 39 -6.26 6.00 -15.64
CA ILE A 39 -5.90 6.54 -14.33
C ILE A 39 -7.19 6.81 -13.58
N GLU A 40 -7.28 6.31 -12.34
CA GLU A 40 -8.25 6.73 -11.34
C GLU A 40 -7.53 7.55 -10.26
N GLU A 41 -8.10 8.68 -9.89
CA GLU A 41 -7.57 9.55 -8.83
C GLU A 41 -8.45 9.43 -7.58
N ILE A 42 -7.82 9.10 -6.46
CA ILE A 42 -8.48 9.02 -5.15
C ILE A 42 -8.09 10.24 -4.33
N ASN A 43 -9.09 11.03 -3.92
CA ASN A 43 -8.94 12.25 -3.14
C ASN A 43 -10.21 12.50 -2.29
N ASP A 44 -10.31 13.67 -1.62
CA ASP A 44 -11.44 14.07 -0.78
C ASP A 44 -12.79 14.15 -1.49
N SER A 45 -12.80 14.19 -2.82
CA SER A 45 -14.03 14.19 -3.63
C SER A 45 -14.43 12.80 -4.13
N THR A 46 -13.61 11.78 -3.87
CA THR A 46 -13.87 10.40 -4.28
C THR A 46 -15.05 9.83 -3.50
N THR A 47 -16.01 9.23 -4.20
CA THR A 47 -17.13 8.54 -3.55
C THR A 47 -16.60 7.41 -2.67
N ASN A 48 -17.04 7.35 -1.40
CA ASN A 48 -16.54 6.44 -0.37
C ASN A 48 -15.04 6.56 -0.08
N GLY A 49 -14.38 7.57 -0.63
CA GLY A 49 -12.96 7.84 -0.41
C GLY A 49 -12.67 8.46 0.96
N PRO A 50 -11.40 8.84 1.20
CA PRO A 50 -10.98 9.44 2.46
C PRO A 50 -11.60 10.82 2.66
N VAL A 51 -11.82 11.20 3.91
CA VAL A 51 -12.12 12.60 4.28
C VAL A 51 -10.80 13.28 4.55
N LEU A 52 -10.46 14.31 3.79
CA LEU A 52 -9.17 14.99 3.87
C LEU A 52 -9.32 16.47 4.18
N GLU A 53 -8.38 17.00 4.93
CA GLU A 53 -8.24 18.42 5.24
C GLU A 53 -6.99 19.03 4.59
N ASN A 54 -6.77 20.33 4.79
CA ASN A 54 -5.63 21.01 4.21
C ASN A 54 -4.32 20.54 4.84
N ASN A 55 -3.38 20.14 4.00
CA ASN A 55 -2.03 19.70 4.34
C ASN A 55 -1.87 18.29 4.91
N ASP A 56 -2.87 17.43 4.91
CA ASP A 56 -2.80 16.05 5.43
C ASP A 56 -1.73 15.20 4.74
N GLN A 57 -1.39 15.55 3.50
CA GLN A 57 -0.41 14.80 2.70
C GLN A 57 -0.84 13.35 2.45
N PHE A 58 -2.14 13.10 2.20
CA PHE A 58 -2.63 11.81 1.73
C PHE A 58 -1.81 11.33 0.51
N GLY A 59 -1.43 10.07 0.49
CA GLY A 59 -0.51 9.53 -0.51
C GLY A 59 0.97 9.65 -0.14
N HIS A 60 1.30 10.06 1.10
CA HIS A 60 2.69 10.11 1.58
C HIS A 60 3.35 8.74 1.54
N SER A 61 2.64 7.71 1.94
CA SER A 61 3.01 6.30 1.79
C SER A 61 1.85 5.52 1.20
N ILE A 62 2.16 4.45 0.48
CA ILE A 62 1.16 3.53 -0.10
C ILE A 62 1.70 2.11 0.02
N ALA A 63 0.88 1.21 0.55
CA ALA A 63 1.16 -0.22 0.59
C ALA A 63 -0.05 -1.02 0.10
N ASN A 64 0.23 -2.19 -0.44
CA ASN A 64 -0.77 -3.20 -0.79
C ASN A 64 -0.96 -4.11 0.43
N ILE A 65 -2.14 -4.11 1.06
CA ILE A 65 -2.41 -4.97 2.23
C ILE A 65 -2.93 -6.37 1.85
N GLY A 66 -3.12 -6.64 0.57
CA GLY A 66 -3.77 -7.85 0.09
C GLY A 66 -5.27 -7.66 -0.05
N ASP A 67 -5.98 -8.75 -0.22
CA ASP A 67 -7.46 -8.82 -0.23
C ASP A 67 -7.91 -8.96 1.23
N LEU A 68 -8.10 -7.83 1.91
CA LEU A 68 -8.35 -7.81 3.36
C LEU A 68 -9.78 -8.27 3.69
N ASP A 69 -10.77 -7.90 2.86
CA ASP A 69 -12.17 -8.24 3.09
C ASP A 69 -12.62 -9.55 2.40
N GLY A 70 -11.72 -10.20 1.65
CA GLY A 70 -11.95 -11.51 1.02
C GLY A 70 -12.82 -11.47 -0.23
N ASP A 71 -12.93 -10.31 -0.91
CA ASP A 71 -13.77 -10.14 -2.10
C ASP A 71 -13.03 -10.44 -3.42
N GLY A 72 -11.73 -10.74 -3.37
CA GLY A 72 -10.88 -11.06 -4.51
C GLY A 72 -10.18 -9.86 -5.13
N VAL A 73 -10.34 -8.66 -4.58
CA VAL A 73 -9.67 -7.43 -5.00
C VAL A 73 -8.60 -7.04 -3.97
N ILE A 74 -7.51 -6.48 -4.43
CA ILE A 74 -6.43 -6.01 -3.55
C ILE A 74 -6.80 -4.67 -2.96
N ASP A 75 -6.65 -4.54 -1.65
CA ASP A 75 -6.89 -3.33 -0.89
C ASP A 75 -5.59 -2.54 -0.64
N LEU A 76 -5.74 -1.27 -0.33
CA LEU A 76 -4.61 -0.36 -0.16
C LEU A 76 -4.59 0.25 1.24
N VAL A 77 -3.38 0.48 1.72
CA VAL A 77 -3.10 1.36 2.86
C VAL A 77 -2.46 2.63 2.35
N VAL A 78 -2.98 3.77 2.75
CA VAL A 78 -2.47 5.07 2.32
C VAL A 78 -2.23 5.95 3.53
N GLY A 79 -1.00 6.45 3.69
CA GLY A 79 -0.64 7.36 4.77
C GLY A 79 -0.96 8.81 4.45
N ALA A 80 -1.45 9.52 5.47
CA ALA A 80 -1.66 10.96 5.53
C ALA A 80 -0.89 11.51 6.74
N SER A 81 0.43 11.61 6.61
CA SER A 81 1.36 11.79 7.74
C SER A 81 1.25 13.14 8.45
N LYS A 82 0.50 14.09 7.92
CA LYS A 82 0.26 15.39 8.53
C LYS A 82 -1.21 15.65 8.86
N ASP A 83 -2.02 14.61 8.81
CA ASP A 83 -3.40 14.70 9.23
C ASP A 83 -3.48 15.20 10.67
N ASP A 84 -4.30 16.25 10.87
CA ASP A 84 -4.46 16.90 12.17
C ASP A 84 -5.48 16.20 13.06
N ASN A 85 -6.26 15.25 12.51
CA ASN A 85 -7.44 14.64 13.12
C ASN A 85 -8.00 15.37 14.37
N ALA A 86 -9.22 15.15 14.79
CA ALA A 86 -9.98 16.04 15.68
C ALA A 86 -9.32 16.44 17.02
N ALA A 87 -8.21 15.84 17.41
CA ALA A 87 -7.60 16.03 18.73
C ALA A 87 -6.15 16.55 18.71
N GLY A 88 -5.50 16.72 17.57
CA GLY A 88 -4.08 17.06 17.56
C GLY A 88 -3.57 17.73 16.30
N ASN A 89 -2.29 18.09 16.31
CA ASN A 89 -1.55 18.66 15.18
C ASN A 89 -0.64 17.58 14.60
N LYS A 90 -0.78 17.24 13.32
CA LYS A 90 0.09 16.33 12.54
C LYS A 90 0.44 15.02 13.27
N ARG A 91 -0.55 14.45 13.94
CA ARG A 91 -0.38 13.14 14.54
C ARG A 91 -0.25 12.09 13.45
N GLY A 92 -0.94 12.32 12.33
CA GLY A 92 -1.00 11.46 11.18
C GLY A 92 -2.09 10.39 11.27
N THR A 93 -2.45 9.89 10.11
CA THR A 93 -3.49 8.89 9.90
C THR A 93 -3.05 7.94 8.80
N VAL A 94 -3.46 6.69 8.86
CA VAL A 94 -3.48 5.81 7.70
C VAL A 94 -4.92 5.48 7.34
N HIS A 95 -5.18 5.38 6.04
CA HIS A 95 -6.47 5.03 5.48
C HIS A 95 -6.37 3.63 4.86
N ILE A 96 -7.22 2.72 5.31
CA ILE A 96 -7.46 1.44 4.63
C ILE A 96 -8.51 1.71 3.56
N LEU A 97 -8.16 1.54 2.31
CA LEU A 97 -9.07 1.69 1.17
C LEU A 97 -9.46 0.30 0.67
N PHE A 98 -10.68 -0.09 0.89
CA PHE A 98 -11.26 -1.26 0.24
C PHE A 98 -11.58 -0.92 -1.21
N MET A 99 -11.03 -1.67 -2.14
CA MET A 99 -11.04 -1.33 -3.54
C MET A 99 -12.04 -2.17 -4.34
N GLU A 100 -12.51 -1.61 -5.46
CA GLU A 100 -13.23 -2.36 -6.49
C GLU A 100 -12.29 -2.66 -7.67
N SER A 101 -12.60 -3.67 -8.44
CA SER A 101 -11.76 -4.12 -9.57
C SER A 101 -11.59 -3.10 -10.70
N ASP A 102 -12.39 -2.04 -10.73
CA ASP A 102 -12.28 -0.92 -11.67
C ASP A 102 -11.43 0.24 -11.14
N GLY A 103 -10.86 0.10 -9.93
CA GLY A 103 -10.03 1.10 -9.26
C GLY A 103 -10.81 2.10 -8.41
N SER A 104 -12.14 1.98 -8.33
CA SER A 104 -12.95 2.81 -7.43
C SER A 104 -12.85 2.34 -5.98
N VAL A 105 -13.17 3.24 -5.04
CA VAL A 105 -13.16 2.93 -3.61
C VAL A 105 -14.52 2.40 -3.18
N LYS A 106 -14.54 1.21 -2.59
CA LYS A 106 -15.73 0.57 -2.00
C LYS A 106 -16.07 1.18 -0.65
N SER A 107 -15.06 1.33 0.21
CA SER A 107 -15.15 1.96 1.52
C SER A 107 -13.77 2.34 2.06
N THR A 108 -13.74 3.25 3.04
CA THR A 108 -12.51 3.69 3.71
C THR A 108 -12.64 3.52 5.22
N VAL A 109 -11.57 3.04 5.86
CA VAL A 109 -11.42 3.01 7.33
C VAL A 109 -10.20 3.84 7.69
N GLU A 110 -10.33 4.72 8.67
CA GLU A 110 -9.23 5.54 9.21
C GLU A 110 -8.65 4.90 10.46
N ILE A 111 -7.33 4.89 10.57
CA ILE A 111 -6.59 4.46 11.75
C ILE A 111 -5.70 5.62 12.21
N ASN A 112 -5.96 6.09 13.42
CA ASN A 112 -5.28 7.21 14.04
C ASN A 112 -5.33 7.10 15.58
N SER A 113 -4.95 8.15 16.31
CA SER A 113 -4.94 8.15 17.78
C SER A 113 -6.31 7.96 18.45
N ASP A 114 -7.41 8.12 17.71
CA ASP A 114 -8.78 7.94 18.23
C ASP A 114 -9.32 6.53 17.94
N THR A 115 -8.58 5.72 17.20
CA THR A 115 -8.96 4.35 16.83
C THR A 115 -8.87 3.43 18.05
N THR A 116 -9.92 2.65 18.28
CA THR A 116 -9.90 1.60 19.31
C THR A 116 -8.78 0.62 19.02
N ASN A 117 -7.95 0.30 20.01
CA ASN A 117 -6.74 -0.52 19.90
C ASN A 117 -5.68 0.01 18.90
N GLY A 118 -5.88 1.21 18.37
CA GLY A 118 -4.95 1.87 17.45
C GLY A 118 -3.70 2.42 18.16
N PRO A 119 -2.86 3.16 17.41
CA PRO A 119 -1.62 3.71 17.95
C PRO A 119 -1.88 4.79 18.99
N THR A 120 -1.01 4.87 19.99
CA THR A 120 -0.94 6.05 20.88
C THR A 120 -0.08 7.10 20.19
N LEU A 121 -0.66 8.26 19.87
CA LEU A 121 0.04 9.31 19.14
C LEU A 121 -0.06 10.65 19.84
N THR A 122 1.02 11.40 19.78
CA THR A 122 1.10 12.79 20.24
C THR A 122 1.24 13.76 19.05
N ASN A 123 1.28 15.08 19.34
CA ASN A 123 1.38 16.07 18.27
C ASN A 123 2.72 15.96 17.55
N ASP A 124 2.69 16.10 16.24
CA ASP A 124 3.82 16.06 15.32
C ASP A 124 4.47 14.67 15.11
N ASP A 125 3.92 13.56 15.62
CA ASP A 125 4.49 12.19 15.47
C ASP A 125 4.55 11.71 14.02
N ARG A 126 3.63 12.19 13.17
CA ARG A 126 3.59 11.89 11.73
C ARG A 126 3.41 10.40 11.42
N PHE A 127 2.52 9.74 12.13
CA PHE A 127 2.08 8.39 11.82
C PHE A 127 1.59 8.29 10.36
N GLY A 128 1.88 7.20 9.68
CA GLY A 128 1.60 7.06 8.24
C GLY A 128 2.67 7.67 7.34
N TYR A 129 3.85 8.03 7.89
CA TYR A 129 4.98 8.48 7.08
C TYR A 129 5.50 7.37 6.17
N SER A 130 5.54 6.15 6.65
CA SER A 130 5.74 4.92 5.89
C SER A 130 4.70 3.90 6.29
N ALA A 131 4.35 2.99 5.40
CA ALA A 131 3.44 1.89 5.65
C ALA A 131 3.86 0.67 4.82
N GLU A 132 3.77 -0.52 5.41
CA GLU A 132 4.16 -1.78 4.78
C GLU A 132 3.26 -2.92 5.26
N ASN A 133 2.90 -3.81 4.35
CA ASN A 133 2.24 -5.08 4.64
C ASN A 133 3.29 -6.09 5.12
N ILE A 134 3.17 -6.56 6.33
CA ILE A 134 4.14 -7.48 6.93
C ILE A 134 3.70 -8.95 6.88
N GLY A 135 2.57 -9.23 6.23
CA GLY A 135 1.94 -10.55 6.21
C GLY A 135 1.15 -10.80 7.49
N ASP A 136 0.71 -12.01 7.66
CA ASP A 136 -0.03 -12.52 8.83
C ASP A 136 0.99 -12.87 9.93
N LEU A 137 1.23 -11.92 10.84
CA LEU A 137 2.27 -12.04 11.87
C LEU A 137 1.81 -12.88 13.06
N ASP A 138 0.53 -12.82 13.42
CA ASP A 138 -0.02 -13.55 14.57
C ASP A 138 -0.69 -14.88 14.21
N GLY A 139 -0.81 -15.19 12.91
CA GLY A 139 -1.30 -16.48 12.41
C GLY A 139 -2.83 -16.59 12.37
N ASP A 140 -3.55 -15.47 12.34
CA ASP A 140 -5.02 -15.43 12.30
C ASP A 140 -5.59 -15.52 10.88
N GLY A 141 -4.76 -15.41 9.86
CA GLY A 141 -5.11 -15.46 8.43
C GLY A 141 -5.37 -14.09 7.80
N VAL A 142 -5.18 -12.99 8.52
CA VAL A 142 -5.30 -11.61 8.05
C VAL A 142 -3.91 -10.99 7.93
N ASN A 143 -3.67 -10.17 6.92
CA ASN A 143 -2.40 -9.46 6.81
C ASN A 143 -2.34 -8.29 7.78
N ASP A 144 -1.18 -8.13 8.42
CA ASP A 144 -0.87 -7.10 9.39
C ASP A 144 -0.05 -5.96 8.78
N LEU A 145 0.04 -4.85 9.48
CA LEU A 145 0.71 -3.64 9.04
C LEU A 145 1.84 -3.21 9.97
N ALA A 146 2.91 -2.70 9.36
CA ALA A 146 3.89 -1.86 10.04
C ALA A 146 3.76 -0.43 9.52
N VAL A 147 3.65 0.55 10.42
CA VAL A 147 3.50 1.96 10.08
C VAL A 147 4.50 2.81 10.86
N GLY A 148 5.23 3.68 10.15
CA GLY A 148 6.21 4.57 10.73
C GLY A 148 5.60 5.89 11.22
N ALA A 149 6.05 6.33 12.41
CA ALA A 149 5.80 7.61 13.03
C ALA A 149 7.16 8.28 13.31
N ILE A 150 7.71 9.01 12.34
CA ILE A 150 9.13 9.41 12.33
C ILE A 150 9.51 10.45 13.38
N GLN A 151 8.55 11.14 13.96
CA GLN A 151 8.77 12.16 14.99
C GLN A 151 8.16 11.76 16.33
N ASP A 152 7.82 10.49 16.50
CA ASP A 152 7.36 9.94 17.77
C ASP A 152 8.40 10.16 18.86
N ASP A 153 7.93 10.70 20.00
CA ASP A 153 8.77 11.17 21.13
C ASP A 153 8.55 10.37 22.41
N GLU A 154 7.79 9.26 22.39
CA GLU A 154 7.50 8.49 23.62
C GLU A 154 8.74 7.84 24.25
N GLY A 155 9.88 7.90 23.52
CA GLY A 155 11.18 7.51 24.04
C GLY A 155 11.91 8.61 24.83
N ALA A 156 13.22 8.47 24.95
CA ALA A 156 14.06 9.35 25.77
C ALA A 156 14.49 10.66 25.08
N GLY A 157 14.03 10.94 23.87
CA GLY A 157 14.50 12.08 23.06
C GLY A 157 13.43 12.73 22.21
N ASN A 158 13.82 13.69 21.39
CA ASN A 158 12.94 14.36 20.45
C ASN A 158 13.13 13.76 19.06
N ASN A 159 12.04 13.42 18.36
CA ASN A 159 12.04 12.88 17.01
C ASN A 159 12.92 11.61 16.88
N LEU A 160 12.82 10.70 17.84
CA LEU A 160 13.49 9.39 17.76
C LEU A 160 12.89 8.57 16.62
N GLY A 161 11.57 8.62 16.53
CA GLY A 161 10.73 7.83 15.65
C GLY A 161 10.37 6.46 16.22
N ALA A 162 9.27 5.93 15.74
CA ALA A 162 8.74 4.62 16.09
C ALA A 162 8.17 3.89 14.88
N VAL A 163 8.00 2.59 15.03
CA VAL A 163 7.20 1.74 14.13
C VAL A 163 6.08 1.10 14.94
N HIS A 164 4.85 1.27 14.48
CA HIS A 164 3.67 0.64 15.05
C HIS A 164 3.33 -0.61 14.24
N ILE A 165 3.37 -1.77 14.87
CA ILE A 165 2.88 -3.04 14.32
C ILE A 165 1.41 -3.14 14.71
N MET A 166 0.54 -3.21 13.72
CA MET A 166 -0.90 -3.30 13.92
C MET A 166 -1.42 -4.64 13.42
N PHE A 167 -2.03 -5.40 14.31
CA PHE A 167 -2.73 -6.62 14.00
C PHE A 167 -4.14 -6.26 13.51
N MET A 168 -4.47 -6.70 12.30
CA MET A 168 -5.63 -6.21 11.59
C MET A 168 -6.78 -7.22 11.58
N ASN A 169 -8.01 -6.70 11.53
CA ASN A 169 -9.19 -7.50 11.22
C ASN A 169 -9.60 -7.32 9.75
N THR A 170 -10.37 -8.26 9.22
CA THR A 170 -10.86 -8.25 7.83
C THR A 170 -11.75 -7.06 7.48
N ASP A 171 -12.28 -6.33 8.46
CA ASP A 171 -13.07 -5.11 8.27
C ASP A 171 -12.24 -3.81 8.33
N GLY A 172 -10.91 -3.94 8.41
CA GLY A 172 -9.97 -2.82 8.50
C GLY A 172 -9.84 -2.23 9.91
N SER A 173 -10.51 -2.79 10.91
CA SER A 173 -10.30 -2.40 12.31
C SER A 173 -9.01 -3.01 12.87
N VAL A 174 -8.48 -2.39 13.92
CA VAL A 174 -7.28 -2.86 14.62
C VAL A 174 -7.67 -3.76 15.77
N ASP A 175 -7.11 -4.97 15.81
CA ASP A 175 -7.26 -5.87 16.97
C ASP A 175 -6.34 -5.44 18.12
N SER A 176 -5.07 -5.19 17.81
CA SER A 176 -4.08 -4.69 18.77
C SER A 176 -2.94 -3.96 18.08
N THR A 177 -2.20 -3.15 18.83
CA THR A 177 -1.00 -2.42 18.34
C THR A 177 0.17 -2.66 19.29
N VAL A 178 1.35 -2.88 18.70
CA VAL A 178 2.63 -2.92 19.40
C VAL A 178 3.52 -1.82 18.82
N GLU A 179 4.10 -1.00 19.70
CA GLU A 179 5.05 0.04 19.33
C GLU A 179 6.48 -0.47 19.50
N ILE A 180 7.31 -0.21 18.48
CA ILE A 180 8.76 -0.49 18.48
C ILE A 180 9.51 0.83 18.43
N ASN A 181 10.23 1.13 19.50
CA ASN A 181 11.03 2.33 19.67
C ASN A 181 12.31 2.02 20.48
N ASP A 182 13.04 3.05 20.94
CA ASP A 182 14.29 2.91 21.72
C ASP A 182 14.10 2.30 23.12
N SER A 183 12.87 2.25 23.63
CA SER A 183 12.53 1.62 24.93
C SER A 183 12.08 0.16 24.79
N THR A 184 11.90 -0.33 23.58
CA THR A 184 11.50 -1.71 23.30
C THR A 184 12.63 -2.68 23.66
N GLU A 185 12.31 -3.75 24.38
CA GLU A 185 13.30 -4.80 24.69
C GLU A 185 13.86 -5.40 23.39
N ASN A 186 15.18 -5.43 23.22
CA ASN A 186 15.90 -5.77 22.00
C ASN A 186 15.59 -4.84 20.78
N GLY A 187 14.93 -3.71 21.01
CA GLY A 187 14.62 -2.71 20.00
C GLY A 187 15.85 -1.91 19.53
N PRO A 188 15.64 -0.94 18.64
CA PRO A 188 16.73 -0.11 18.13
C PRO A 188 17.29 0.79 19.22
N THR A 189 18.60 1.09 19.14
CA THR A 189 19.19 2.18 19.94
C THR A 189 19.14 3.43 19.12
N LEU A 190 18.33 4.40 19.54
CA LEU A 190 18.07 5.63 18.81
C LEU A 190 18.60 6.86 19.57
N SER A 191 18.85 7.91 18.83
CA SER A 191 19.24 9.23 19.31
C SER A 191 18.26 10.30 18.80
N ALA A 192 18.18 11.43 19.48
CA ALA A 192 17.29 12.51 19.08
C ALA A 192 17.50 12.92 17.62
N GLY A 193 16.44 12.91 16.85
CA GLY A 193 16.42 13.26 15.44
C GLY A 193 16.73 12.13 14.46
N ASP A 194 16.90 10.89 14.93
CA ASP A 194 17.22 9.74 14.04
C ASP A 194 16.11 9.43 13.04
N GLU A 195 14.86 9.76 13.36
CA GLU A 195 13.69 9.55 12.50
C GLU A 195 13.55 8.07 12.07
N PHE A 196 13.62 7.15 13.04
CA PHE A 196 13.35 5.73 12.84
C PHE A 196 11.91 5.52 12.32
N GLY A 197 11.71 4.57 11.44
CA GLY A 197 10.42 4.39 10.76
C GLY A 197 10.25 5.22 9.48
N SER A 198 11.32 5.89 9.02
CA SER A 198 11.27 6.70 7.78
C SER A 198 11.01 5.89 6.52
N SER A 199 11.35 4.63 6.52
CA SER A 199 10.99 3.62 5.51
C SER A 199 10.91 2.25 6.16
N ILE A 200 10.01 1.42 5.66
CA ILE A 200 9.82 0.05 6.14
C ILE A 200 9.77 -0.86 4.92
N ALA A 201 10.36 -2.02 5.03
CA ALA A 201 10.27 -3.07 4.04
C ALA A 201 10.14 -4.43 4.72
N ASN A 202 9.17 -5.21 4.30
CA ASN A 202 9.08 -6.63 4.60
C ASN A 202 10.16 -7.36 3.79
N ILE A 203 11.12 -7.99 4.47
CA ILE A 203 12.26 -8.69 3.83
C ILE A 203 12.10 -10.21 3.84
N GLY A 204 10.91 -10.69 4.22
CA GLY A 204 10.64 -12.12 4.39
C GLY A 204 11.32 -12.70 5.61
N ASP A 205 11.19 -14.00 5.81
CA ASP A 205 11.81 -14.77 6.88
C ASP A 205 13.31 -14.92 6.61
N LEU A 206 14.12 -14.07 7.22
CA LEU A 206 15.57 -14.02 6.99
C LEU A 206 16.33 -15.04 7.85
N ASP A 207 15.85 -15.34 9.04
CA ASP A 207 16.51 -16.25 9.98
C ASP A 207 15.95 -17.68 9.97
N GLY A 208 14.83 -17.91 9.28
CA GLY A 208 14.23 -19.22 9.05
C GLY A 208 13.31 -19.70 10.17
N ASP A 209 12.76 -18.79 10.97
CA ASP A 209 11.85 -19.10 12.07
C ASP A 209 10.39 -19.21 11.66
N GLY A 210 10.05 -18.81 10.44
CA GLY A 210 8.71 -18.84 9.85
C GLY A 210 7.96 -17.52 9.95
N VAL A 211 8.56 -16.47 10.50
CA VAL A 211 8.01 -15.12 10.65
C VAL A 211 8.72 -14.16 9.68
N ASN A 212 8.00 -13.24 9.09
CA ASN A 212 8.61 -12.22 8.23
C ASN A 212 9.38 -11.19 9.07
N ASP A 213 10.60 -10.87 8.63
CA ASP A 213 11.45 -9.87 9.24
C ASP A 213 11.32 -8.52 8.53
N LEU A 214 11.74 -7.45 9.21
CA LEU A 214 11.62 -6.10 8.70
C LEU A 214 12.98 -5.41 8.59
N ALA A 215 13.13 -4.60 7.53
CA ALA A 215 14.19 -3.62 7.43
C ALA A 215 13.58 -2.22 7.62
N VAL A 216 14.08 -1.45 8.59
CA VAL A 216 13.57 -0.12 8.95
C VAL A 216 14.65 0.92 8.83
N GLY A 217 14.35 2.01 8.13
CA GLY A 217 15.23 3.15 7.94
C GLY A 217 15.17 4.15 9.10
N ALA A 218 16.32 4.73 9.44
CA ALA A 218 16.49 5.89 10.31
C ALA A 218 17.35 6.91 9.55
N ILE A 219 16.70 7.82 8.80
CA ILE A 219 17.38 8.61 7.75
C ILE A 219 18.39 9.61 8.27
N ASN A 220 18.23 10.05 9.53
CA ASN A 220 19.10 11.03 10.16
C ASN A 220 20.03 10.42 11.23
N ASN A 221 20.10 9.09 11.34
CA ASN A 221 20.95 8.45 12.34
C ASN A 221 22.41 8.87 12.22
N ASP A 222 23.01 9.25 13.35
CA ASP A 222 24.37 9.79 13.43
C ASP A 222 25.47 8.70 13.56
N GLY A 223 25.08 7.42 13.56
CA GLY A 223 26.03 6.29 13.69
C GLY A 223 26.78 6.24 15.01
N GLY A 224 26.34 6.99 16.03
CA GLY A 224 26.94 6.98 17.39
C GLY A 224 28.37 7.51 17.49
N GLN A 225 28.94 8.09 16.43
CA GLN A 225 30.35 8.50 16.38
C GLN A 225 30.61 9.96 16.75
N GLY A 226 29.58 10.78 16.95
CA GLY A 226 29.66 12.14 17.46
C GLY A 226 30.44 13.18 16.62
N ILE A 227 30.87 12.83 15.41
CA ILE A 227 31.67 13.69 14.52
C ILE A 227 30.95 13.90 13.19
N LEU A 228 30.19 12.94 12.74
CA LEU A 228 29.40 12.98 11.52
C LEU A 228 27.93 13.00 11.88
N THR A 229 27.12 13.71 11.11
CA THR A 229 25.69 13.88 11.36
C THR A 229 24.90 13.41 10.16
N ASN A 230 23.72 12.85 10.41
CA ASN A 230 22.74 12.45 9.40
C ASN A 230 23.33 11.46 8.36
N LEU A 231 24.02 10.43 8.82
CA LEU A 231 24.57 9.38 7.96
C LEU A 231 23.49 8.43 7.47
N GLY A 232 22.43 8.28 8.26
CA GLY A 232 21.39 7.29 8.08
C GLY A 232 21.82 5.88 8.49
N ALA A 233 20.82 5.09 8.88
CA ALA A 233 20.99 3.66 9.21
C ALA A 233 19.81 2.85 8.68
N VAL A 234 20.03 1.55 8.55
CA VAL A 234 18.98 0.55 8.36
C VAL A 234 19.07 -0.43 9.52
N HIS A 235 17.98 -0.64 10.20
CA HIS A 235 17.84 -1.62 11.27
C HIS A 235 17.15 -2.87 10.69
N ILE A 236 17.77 -4.02 10.87
CA ILE A 236 17.14 -5.32 10.56
C ILE A 236 16.51 -5.81 11.86
N MET A 237 15.21 -5.99 11.84
CA MET A 237 14.44 -6.48 12.98
C MET A 237 14.01 -7.92 12.69
N PHE A 238 14.50 -8.84 13.49
CA PHE A 238 14.04 -10.23 13.49
C PHE A 238 12.78 -10.27 14.35
N MET A 239 11.66 -10.52 13.67
CA MET A 239 10.35 -10.52 14.31
C MET A 239 10.05 -11.90 14.92
N ASN A 240 9.14 -11.96 15.85
CA ASN A 240 8.64 -13.22 16.42
C ASN A 240 7.13 -13.11 16.68
N THR A 241 6.46 -14.24 16.83
CA THR A 241 5.01 -14.32 17.12
C THR A 241 4.73 -14.13 18.60
#